data_abba51a34f255bde41d49a2555951a11
#
_entry.id   abba51a34f255bde41d49a2555951a11
#
_cell.length_a   1.000
_cell.length_b   1.000
_cell.length_c   1.000
_cell.angle_alpha   90.00
_cell.angle_beta   90.00
_cell.angle_gamma   90.00
#
_symmetry.space_group_name_H-M   'P 1'
#
loop_
_entity.id
_entity.type
_entity.pdbx_description
1 polymer ?
#
loop_
_entity_poly.entity_id
_entity_poly.type
_entity_poly.pdbx_seq_one_letter_code
_entity_poly.pdbx_strand_id
1 'polypeptide(L)'
;KEYRRQRQMCIRDRYQDDGADANIFALKVPPILALREDAPQSQIVPQLQPCNGELVLRKIHPSAFFGTSLASWFSQRGVQTLLIAGCTTSGCVRASVVDAMCHGFRPLVVTDCVGDRSLRAHEANLFDMQQKYATLMSRDDALQATEAAQPHGEPP
;
A
#
# COMPACT_ATOMS: atom_id res chain seq x y z
N LYS A 1 10.00 26.40 2.53
CA LYS A 1 9.82 25.04 3.09
C LYS A 1 8.53 24.49 2.50
N GLU A 2 8.63 23.58 1.53
CA GLU A 2 7.44 22.91 1.01
C GLU A 2 6.81 22.12 2.14
N TYR A 3 5.57 22.42 2.45
CA TYR A 3 4.73 21.63 3.34
C TYR A 3 4.63 20.22 2.78
N ARG A 4 5.06 19.22 3.54
CA ARG A 4 4.88 17.82 3.20
C ARG A 4 3.40 17.49 3.27
N ARG A 5 2.68 17.76 2.20
CA ARG A 5 1.32 17.25 2.03
C ARG A 5 1.42 15.72 2.05
N GLN A 6 0.58 15.12 2.86
CA GLN A 6 0.37 13.68 2.78
C GLN A 6 -0.07 13.36 1.38
N ARG A 7 0.60 12.40 0.77
CA ARG A 7 0.33 12.02 -0.60
C ARG A 7 -0.16 10.59 -0.62
N GLN A 8 -1.31 10.41 -1.25
CA GLN A 8 -1.80 9.09 -1.58
C GLN A 8 -0.91 8.50 -2.68
N MET A 9 -0.68 7.20 -2.58
CA MET A 9 -0.06 6.44 -3.65
C MET A 9 -0.95 5.25 -3.96
N CYS A 10 -1.23 5.08 -5.22
CA CYS A 10 -2.00 3.96 -5.71
C CYS A 10 -1.06 2.89 -6.21
N ILE A 11 -1.08 1.72 -5.58
CA ILE A 11 -0.24 0.59 -5.93
C ILE A 11 -1.14 -0.54 -6.41
N ARG A 12 -0.89 -1.04 -7.61
CA ARG A 12 -1.76 -2.03 -8.26
C ARG A 12 -0.97 -3.16 -8.87
N ASP A 13 -1.53 -4.37 -8.77
CA ASP A 13 -1.10 -5.48 -9.60
C ASP A 13 -1.54 -5.25 -11.03
N ARG A 14 -0.60 -5.37 -11.98
CA ARG A 14 -0.88 -5.31 -13.41
C ARG A 14 0.07 -6.21 -14.16
N TYR A 15 -0.51 -7.05 -14.99
CA TYR A 15 0.21 -7.96 -15.87
C TYR A 15 0.06 -7.52 -17.32
N GLN A 16 1.04 -7.88 -18.15
CA GLN A 16 0.95 -7.68 -19.60
C GLN A 16 -0.15 -8.57 -20.19
N ASP A 17 -0.74 -8.12 -21.29
CA ASP A 17 -1.86 -8.82 -21.91
C ASP A 17 -1.48 -10.21 -22.44
N ASP A 18 -0.25 -10.36 -22.88
CA ASP A 18 0.34 -11.63 -23.32
C ASP A 18 0.80 -12.53 -22.17
N GLY A 19 0.79 -12.02 -20.91
CA GLY A 19 1.27 -12.74 -19.75
C GLY A 19 2.77 -12.94 -19.69
N ALA A 20 3.57 -12.22 -20.50
CA ALA A 20 5.03 -12.38 -20.57
C ALA A 20 5.74 -12.08 -19.25
N ASP A 21 5.11 -11.29 -18.37
CA ASP A 21 5.59 -10.96 -17.04
C ASP A 21 4.99 -11.82 -15.91
N ALA A 22 4.27 -12.90 -16.26
CA ALA A 22 3.78 -13.87 -15.29
C ALA A 22 4.95 -14.52 -14.53
N ASN A 23 4.80 -14.63 -13.22
CA ASN A 23 5.84 -15.14 -12.33
C ASN A 23 5.28 -16.21 -11.39
N ILE A 24 6.10 -16.69 -10.42
CA ILE A 24 5.71 -17.72 -9.45
C ILE A 24 4.45 -17.32 -8.65
N PHE A 25 4.25 -16.03 -8.36
CA PHE A 25 3.04 -15.56 -7.69
C PHE A 25 1.79 -15.80 -8.56
N ALA A 26 1.88 -15.52 -9.85
CA ALA A 26 0.80 -15.79 -10.79
C ALA A 26 0.53 -17.29 -10.98
N LEU A 27 1.57 -18.14 -10.92
CA LEU A 27 1.39 -19.59 -10.92
C LEU A 27 0.65 -20.08 -9.67
N LYS A 28 0.90 -19.49 -8.51
CA LYS A 28 0.23 -19.84 -7.25
C LYS A 28 -1.18 -19.29 -7.16
N VAL A 29 -1.43 -18.14 -7.75
CA VAL A 29 -2.70 -17.41 -7.71
C VAL A 29 -3.12 -17.06 -9.16
N PRO A 30 -3.47 -18.04 -10.01
CA PRO A 30 -3.76 -17.80 -11.43
C PRO A 30 -4.79 -16.70 -11.72
N PRO A 31 -5.84 -16.48 -10.88
CA PRO A 31 -6.80 -15.41 -11.14
C PRO A 31 -6.20 -14.01 -11.17
N ILE A 32 -4.98 -13.79 -10.62
CA ILE A 32 -4.34 -12.48 -10.63
C ILE A 32 -3.96 -12.02 -12.05
N LEU A 33 -3.79 -12.95 -12.98
CA LEU A 33 -3.52 -12.66 -14.40
C LEU A 33 -4.68 -11.97 -15.11
N ALA A 34 -5.88 -11.93 -14.50
CA ALA A 34 -6.97 -11.11 -14.99
C ALA A 34 -6.77 -9.61 -14.77
N LEU A 35 -5.81 -9.22 -13.91
CA LEU A 35 -5.46 -7.82 -13.62
C LEU A 35 -4.52 -7.28 -14.71
N ARG A 36 -5.06 -7.11 -15.91
CA ARG A 36 -4.32 -6.55 -17.07
C ARG A 36 -4.41 -5.04 -17.09
N GLU A 37 -3.55 -4.41 -17.91
CA GLU A 37 -3.43 -2.94 -17.96
C GLU A 37 -4.78 -2.26 -18.18
N ASP A 38 -5.55 -2.70 -19.16
CA ASP A 38 -6.83 -2.08 -19.54
C ASP A 38 -8.06 -2.77 -18.97
N ALA A 39 -7.88 -3.83 -18.16
CA ALA A 39 -9.00 -4.57 -17.60
C ALA A 39 -9.77 -3.69 -16.58
N PRO A 40 -11.11 -3.66 -16.62
CA PRO A 40 -11.93 -2.86 -15.69
C PRO A 40 -11.61 -3.14 -14.21
N GLN A 41 -11.35 -4.40 -13.86
CA GLN A 41 -10.99 -4.82 -12.49
C GLN A 41 -9.62 -4.33 -12.05
N SER A 42 -8.77 -3.84 -12.96
CA SER A 42 -7.46 -3.26 -12.66
C SER A 42 -7.52 -1.76 -12.48
N GLN A 43 -8.66 -1.13 -12.74
CA GLN A 43 -8.77 0.32 -12.62
C GLN A 43 -8.90 0.74 -11.16
N ILE A 44 -8.37 1.92 -10.84
CA ILE A 44 -8.60 2.54 -9.53
C ILE A 44 -10.06 2.98 -9.47
N VAL A 45 -10.73 2.64 -8.38
CA VAL A 45 -12.12 3.05 -8.17
C VAL A 45 -12.25 4.58 -8.21
N PRO A 46 -13.38 5.13 -8.70
CA PRO A 46 -13.54 6.58 -8.87
C PRO A 46 -13.25 7.39 -7.60
N GLN A 47 -13.58 6.82 -6.43
CA GLN A 47 -13.41 7.48 -5.14
C GLN A 47 -11.94 7.63 -4.70
N LEU A 48 -11.02 6.87 -5.32
CA LEU A 48 -9.60 6.84 -4.98
C LEU A 48 -8.71 7.23 -6.17
N GLN A 49 -9.26 7.94 -7.15
CA GLN A 49 -8.47 8.38 -8.30
C GLN A 49 -7.30 9.27 -7.84
N PRO A 50 -6.08 9.00 -8.32
CA PRO A 50 -4.91 9.77 -7.95
C PRO A 50 -5.04 11.21 -8.45
N CYS A 51 -4.62 12.15 -7.62
CA CYS A 51 -4.47 13.54 -7.99
C CYS A 51 -3.21 13.78 -8.83
N ASN A 52 -3.13 14.93 -9.50
CA ASN A 52 -1.93 15.30 -10.25
C ASN A 52 -0.69 15.30 -9.34
N GLY A 53 0.34 14.57 -9.77
CA GLY A 53 1.61 14.46 -9.03
C GLY A 53 1.64 13.35 -7.97
N GLU A 54 0.57 12.58 -7.80
CA GLU A 54 0.59 11.37 -6.99
C GLU A 54 1.16 10.19 -7.79
N LEU A 55 1.92 9.36 -7.08
CA LEU A 55 2.54 8.19 -7.70
C LEU A 55 1.50 7.08 -7.91
N VAL A 56 1.40 6.60 -9.13
CA VAL A 56 0.72 5.34 -9.44
C VAL A 56 1.78 4.30 -9.77
N LEU A 57 1.87 3.27 -8.94
CA LEU A 57 2.88 2.24 -9.06
C LEU A 57 2.28 0.94 -9.58
N ARG A 58 2.90 0.39 -10.62
CA ARG A 58 2.65 -0.97 -11.10
C ARG A 58 3.54 -1.96 -10.35
N LYS A 59 2.98 -3.09 -9.94
CA LYS A 59 3.73 -4.22 -9.40
C LYS A 59 3.20 -5.54 -9.96
N ILE A 60 4.02 -6.58 -9.88
CA ILE A 60 3.69 -7.96 -10.28
C ILE A 60 4.00 -8.97 -9.17
N HIS A 61 4.41 -8.48 -8.00
CA HIS A 61 4.70 -9.28 -6.81
C HIS A 61 3.80 -8.86 -5.65
N PRO A 62 3.62 -9.68 -4.61
CA PRO A 62 2.80 -9.31 -3.46
C PRO A 62 3.22 -7.98 -2.83
N SER A 63 4.50 -7.82 -2.53
CA SER A 63 5.02 -6.59 -1.93
C SER A 63 5.02 -5.42 -2.92
N ALA A 64 4.65 -4.24 -2.43
CA ALA A 64 4.76 -2.99 -3.15
C ALA A 64 6.22 -2.52 -3.33
N PHE A 65 7.15 -3.05 -2.54
CA PHE A 65 8.55 -2.67 -2.57
C PHE A 65 9.40 -3.57 -3.48
N PHE A 66 9.06 -4.85 -3.54
CA PHE A 66 9.84 -5.82 -4.29
C PHE A 66 9.79 -5.56 -5.80
N GLY A 67 10.95 -5.31 -6.40
CA GLY A 67 11.07 -5.05 -7.84
C GLY A 67 10.49 -3.70 -8.30
N THR A 68 10.32 -2.75 -7.38
CA THR A 68 9.80 -1.40 -7.69
C THR A 68 10.76 -0.32 -7.18
N SER A 69 10.53 0.92 -7.60
CA SER A 69 11.28 2.09 -7.12
C SER A 69 10.73 2.69 -5.82
N LEU A 70 9.77 2.04 -5.13
CA LEU A 70 9.03 2.65 -4.04
C LEU A 70 9.92 3.07 -2.87
N ALA A 71 10.86 2.21 -2.46
CA ALA A 71 11.76 2.50 -1.35
C ALA A 71 12.62 3.73 -1.61
N SER A 72 13.24 3.81 -2.79
CA SER A 72 14.06 4.97 -3.18
C SER A 72 13.21 6.24 -3.32
N TRP A 73 12.00 6.12 -3.85
CA TRP A 73 11.06 7.24 -3.98
C TRP A 73 10.68 7.83 -2.60
N PHE A 74 10.41 6.98 -1.61
CA PHE A 74 10.14 7.40 -0.24
C PHE A 74 11.38 8.02 0.43
N SER A 75 12.54 7.37 0.29
CA SER A 75 13.77 7.84 0.91
C SER A 75 14.18 9.23 0.40
N GLN A 76 14.08 9.48 -0.90
CA GLN A 76 14.36 10.79 -1.50
C GLN A 76 13.44 11.89 -0.97
N ARG A 77 12.24 11.55 -0.53
CA ARG A 77 11.27 12.48 0.05
C ARG A 77 11.33 12.56 1.56
N GLY A 78 12.27 11.83 2.18
CA GLY A 78 12.45 11.77 3.62
C GLY A 78 11.22 11.24 4.35
N VAL A 79 10.44 10.38 3.70
CA VAL A 79 9.30 9.70 4.33
C VAL A 79 9.84 8.74 5.38
N GLN A 80 9.23 8.74 6.55
CA GLN A 80 9.60 7.85 7.66
C GLN A 80 8.47 6.92 8.07
N THR A 81 7.24 7.37 7.92
CA THR A 81 6.04 6.64 8.37
C THR A 81 5.08 6.45 7.20
N LEU A 82 4.49 5.26 7.12
CA LEU A 82 3.58 4.85 6.05
C LEU A 82 2.25 4.42 6.64
N LEU A 83 1.17 5.07 6.25
CA LEU A 83 -0.18 4.56 6.47
C LEU A 83 -0.50 3.54 5.36
N ILE A 84 -0.83 2.33 5.74
CA ILE A 84 -1.05 1.21 4.82
C ILE A 84 -2.50 0.74 4.89
N ALA A 85 -3.14 0.73 3.74
CA ALA A 85 -4.49 0.24 3.52
C ALA A 85 -4.56 -0.64 2.26
N GLY A 86 -5.66 -1.35 2.06
CA GLY A 86 -5.91 -2.13 0.84
C GLY A 86 -6.14 -3.62 1.07
N CYS A 87 -5.93 -4.42 0.05
CA CYS A 87 -6.21 -5.87 -0.01
C CYS A 87 -5.03 -6.63 -0.63
N THR A 88 -4.83 -7.86 -0.21
CA THR A 88 -5.45 -8.57 0.91
C THR A 88 -4.55 -8.49 2.12
N THR A 89 -5.13 -8.49 3.33
CA THR A 89 -4.39 -8.36 4.60
C THR A 89 -3.30 -9.41 4.71
N SER A 90 -3.60 -10.69 4.42
CA SER A 90 -2.63 -11.81 4.47
C SER A 90 -1.68 -11.88 3.28
N GLY A 91 -1.90 -11.08 2.26
CA GLY A 91 -1.12 -11.08 1.02
C GLY A 91 -0.30 -9.80 0.83
N CYS A 92 -0.76 -8.95 -0.09
CA CYS A 92 -0.02 -7.76 -0.50
C CYS A 92 0.19 -6.76 0.64
N VAL A 93 -0.78 -6.61 1.55
CA VAL A 93 -0.65 -5.74 2.73
C VAL A 93 0.48 -6.24 3.62
N ARG A 94 0.42 -7.50 4.07
CA ARG A 94 1.46 -8.08 4.91
C ARG A 94 2.84 -8.02 4.26
N ALA A 95 2.94 -8.43 3.00
CA ALA A 95 4.22 -8.43 2.30
C ALA A 95 4.83 -7.02 2.23
N SER A 96 3.99 -6.02 1.95
CA SER A 96 4.43 -4.62 1.89
C SER A 96 4.80 -4.06 3.28
N VAL A 97 4.09 -4.46 4.33
CA VAL A 97 4.40 -4.08 5.72
C VAL A 97 5.77 -4.59 6.14
N VAL A 98 6.06 -5.87 5.88
CA VAL A 98 7.35 -6.48 6.23
C VAL A 98 8.48 -5.80 5.48
N ASP A 99 8.33 -5.59 4.17
CA ASP A 99 9.35 -4.92 3.38
C ASP A 99 9.52 -3.45 3.77
N ALA A 100 8.44 -2.73 4.08
CA ALA A 100 8.51 -1.37 4.59
C ALA A 100 9.40 -1.28 5.84
N MET A 101 9.17 -2.17 6.80
CA MET A 101 9.99 -2.26 8.01
C MET A 101 11.44 -2.61 7.69
N CYS A 102 11.68 -3.57 6.79
CA CYS A 102 13.04 -3.94 6.36
C CYS A 102 13.78 -2.78 5.66
N HIS A 103 13.05 -1.88 5.00
CA HIS A 103 13.61 -0.66 4.41
C HIS A 103 13.74 0.51 5.40
N GLY A 104 13.42 0.31 6.68
CA GLY A 104 13.57 1.32 7.73
C GLY A 104 12.41 2.30 7.86
N PHE A 105 11.27 2.03 7.21
CA PHE A 105 10.04 2.80 7.40
C PHE A 105 9.26 2.29 8.61
N ARG A 106 8.40 3.13 9.18
CA ARG A 106 7.45 2.78 10.24
C ARG A 106 6.07 2.49 9.64
N PRO A 107 5.66 1.22 9.47
CA PRO A 107 4.36 0.90 8.94
C PRO A 107 3.27 1.09 10.01
N LEU A 108 2.21 1.78 9.64
CA LEU A 108 0.96 1.90 10.39
C LEU A 108 -0.13 1.28 9.54
N VAL A 109 -0.73 0.20 10.00
CA VAL A 109 -1.81 -0.49 9.28
C VAL A 109 -3.15 0.04 9.79
N VAL A 110 -3.95 0.57 8.86
CA VAL A 110 -5.29 1.08 9.17
C VAL A 110 -6.28 -0.08 9.11
N THR A 111 -6.66 -0.61 10.27
CA THR A 111 -7.31 -1.91 10.41
C THR A 111 -8.68 -2.02 9.75
N ASP A 112 -9.45 -0.96 9.76
CA ASP A 112 -10.76 -0.85 9.11
C ASP A 112 -10.69 -0.42 7.64
N CYS A 113 -9.46 -0.23 7.13
CA CYS A 113 -9.18 0.05 5.71
C CYS A 113 -8.37 -1.07 5.04
N VAL A 114 -8.21 -2.22 5.68
CA VAL A 114 -7.65 -3.44 5.09
C VAL A 114 -8.66 -4.58 5.13
N GLY A 115 -8.58 -5.49 4.17
CA GLY A 115 -9.53 -6.60 4.09
C GLY A 115 -8.91 -7.86 3.50
N ASP A 116 -9.59 -8.99 3.77
CA ASP A 116 -9.22 -10.29 3.23
C ASP A 116 -10.47 -11.12 2.92
N ARG A 117 -10.32 -12.13 2.08
CA ARG A 117 -11.39 -13.09 1.73
C ARG A 117 -11.73 -14.06 2.85
N SER A 118 -10.87 -14.18 3.85
CA SER A 118 -11.02 -15.05 5.02
C SER A 118 -10.79 -14.25 6.30
N LEU A 119 -11.80 -14.21 7.18
CA LEU A 119 -11.70 -13.52 8.47
C LEU A 119 -10.55 -14.09 9.31
N ARG A 120 -10.39 -15.42 9.33
CA ARG A 120 -9.28 -16.06 10.06
C ARG A 120 -7.91 -15.61 9.55
N ALA A 121 -7.74 -15.53 8.22
CA ALA A 121 -6.49 -15.05 7.65
C ALA A 121 -6.28 -13.57 7.97
N HIS A 122 -7.32 -12.76 7.91
CA HIS A 122 -7.29 -11.35 8.25
C HIS A 122 -6.82 -11.13 9.70
N GLU A 123 -7.54 -11.71 10.66
CA GLU A 123 -7.26 -11.55 12.09
C GLU A 123 -5.88 -12.07 12.48
N ALA A 124 -5.49 -13.27 12.01
CA ALA A 124 -4.19 -13.83 12.29
C ALA A 124 -3.04 -12.97 11.77
N ASN A 125 -3.21 -12.38 10.59
CA ASN A 125 -2.18 -11.50 10.01
C ASN A 125 -2.14 -10.13 10.67
N LEU A 126 -3.26 -9.56 11.07
CA LEU A 126 -3.27 -8.32 11.88
C LEU A 126 -2.56 -8.55 13.20
N PHE A 127 -2.90 -9.63 13.92
CA PHE A 127 -2.23 -10.00 15.16
C PHE A 127 -0.71 -10.11 14.96
N ASP A 128 -0.28 -10.88 13.97
CA ASP A 128 1.13 -11.13 13.71
C ASP A 128 1.89 -9.84 13.30
N MET A 129 1.29 -9.00 12.48
CA MET A 129 1.87 -7.71 12.11
C MET A 129 2.02 -6.78 13.31
N GLN A 130 1.03 -6.74 14.20
CA GLN A 130 1.09 -5.93 15.42
C GLN A 130 2.23 -6.37 16.36
N GLN A 131 2.48 -7.66 16.44
CA GLN A 131 3.53 -8.18 17.34
C GLN A 131 4.95 -7.86 16.87
N LYS A 132 5.17 -7.70 15.57
CA LYS A 132 6.53 -7.74 15.01
C LYS A 132 6.86 -6.62 14.01
N TYR A 133 5.89 -6.12 13.25
CA TYR A 133 6.20 -5.38 12.04
C TYR A 133 5.57 -4.00 11.96
N ALA A 134 4.41 -3.80 12.55
CA ALA A 134 3.63 -2.57 12.36
C ALA A 134 2.87 -2.15 13.63
N THR A 135 2.47 -0.90 13.70
CA THR A 135 1.44 -0.46 14.63
C THR A 135 0.08 -0.53 13.92
N LEU A 136 -0.92 -1.05 14.63
CA LEU A 136 -2.30 -1.04 14.15
C LEU A 136 -3.03 0.19 14.69
N MET A 137 -3.87 0.79 13.86
CA MET A 137 -4.72 1.91 14.26
C MET A 137 -6.03 1.90 13.47
N SER A 138 -7.03 2.60 14.01
CA SER A 138 -8.27 2.85 13.29
C SER A 138 -8.09 3.94 12.24
N ARG A 139 -9.04 4.05 11.29
CA ARG A 139 -9.11 5.17 10.35
C ARG A 139 -9.19 6.51 11.08
N ASP A 140 -9.99 6.59 12.14
CA ASP A 140 -10.21 7.83 12.86
C ASP A 140 -8.94 8.29 13.60
N ASP A 141 -8.21 7.35 14.22
CA ASP A 141 -6.88 7.64 14.80
C ASP A 141 -5.87 8.07 13.73
N ALA A 142 -5.88 7.42 12.56
CA ALA A 142 -5.02 7.79 11.46
C ALA A 142 -5.32 9.21 10.96
N LEU A 143 -6.57 9.59 10.84
CA LEU A 143 -6.98 10.94 10.45
C LEU A 143 -6.53 11.97 11.49
N GLN A 144 -6.78 11.74 12.78
CA GLN A 144 -6.31 12.62 13.86
C GLN A 144 -4.78 12.78 13.85
N ALA A 145 -4.04 11.69 13.71
CA ALA A 145 -2.58 11.73 13.63
C ALA A 145 -2.10 12.54 12.43
N THR A 146 -2.79 12.46 11.31
CA THR A 146 -2.46 13.19 10.09
C THR A 146 -2.77 14.69 10.21
N GLU A 147 -3.86 15.05 10.86
CA GLU A 147 -4.22 16.45 11.15
C GLU A 147 -3.25 17.08 12.15
N ALA A 148 -2.90 16.36 13.22
CA ALA A 148 -1.94 16.83 14.22
C ALA A 148 -0.52 17.00 13.67
N ALA A 149 -0.16 16.24 12.62
CA ALA A 149 1.14 16.35 11.94
C ALA A 149 1.21 17.50 10.93
N GLN A 150 0.09 18.19 10.66
CA GLN A 150 0.11 19.40 9.86
C GLN A 150 0.60 20.55 10.73
N PRO A 151 1.65 21.29 10.32
CA PRO A 151 2.05 22.47 11.08
C PRO A 151 0.90 23.47 11.07
N HIS A 152 0.45 23.85 12.25
CA HIS A 152 -0.54 24.90 12.41
C HIS A 152 0.01 26.22 11.84
N GLY A 153 -0.61 26.71 10.79
CA GLY A 153 -0.63 28.13 10.43
C GLY A 153 0.56 28.65 9.64
N GLU A 154 0.33 28.73 8.33
CA GLU A 154 0.36 30.04 7.69
C GLU A 154 -0.49 29.92 6.40
N PRO A 155 -1.46 30.83 6.19
CA PRO A 155 -2.22 30.87 4.94
C PRO A 155 -1.31 31.28 3.77
N PRO A 156 -1.75 31.01 2.55
CA PRO A 156 -0.98 31.20 1.34
C PRO A 156 -0.55 32.64 1.09
#